data_ef50e2f5cdb5ff7840b33a5b86541717
#
_entry.id   ef50e2f5cdb5ff7840b33a5b86541717
#
_cell.length_a   1.000
_cell.length_b   1.000
_cell.length_c   1.000
_cell.angle_alpha   90.00
_cell.angle_beta   90.00
_cell.angle_gamma   90.00
#
_symmetry.space_group_name_H-M   'P 1'
#
loop_
_entity.id
_entity.type
_entity.pdbx_description
1 polymer ?
#
loop_
_entity_poly.entity_id
_entity_poly.type
_entity_poly.pdbx_seq_one_letter_code
_entity_poly.pdbx_strand_id
1 'polypeptide(L)'
;MPSFTYTPIVAKAHTPPYKIHKYFARRPHNVFNQLIENFTSPGEIILDPFCGGGVTIYEGVTQDRRVIGCDLNPLSTFIVRNMIKKSEDIEVLEKCFRELRCYLETLVKDYMFFELDNQRYDISWAEMALTIRCPKCGRPSPLANDLKIKNGKYRCSNKYCELNSEGEIDITSCERLEPQYIFLINAANRTRITKHFEEDDMVRFKSHIKFLKKEIIGHHINIPRDLIPMDWDRQFEDGLAQKGILYFQDFFTKRNLMILLLLKNRINSLEEKLGTEKYELVRIVFSNILKDCNIMSFTNAAWQGGSPTTWSKHAYWIPNQFCEVSIIPAFDKSVAKVLASIKYNNGINYIPVRTNSIKDLLENRANVLLYNAPIGHTDVPESSVDAIITDPPYGSNVQYLELSHFWYPWNQDLYERYPIFELEAVANS
;
A
#
# COMPACT_ATOMS: atom_id res chain seq x y z
N MET A 1 25.92 -36.42 -9.53
CA MET A 1 24.84 -35.47 -9.45
C MET A 1 23.65 -36.15 -8.79
N PRO A 2 23.04 -35.62 -7.74
CA PRO A 2 21.83 -36.23 -7.19
C PRO A 2 20.76 -36.24 -8.30
N SER A 3 20.06 -37.38 -8.45
CA SER A 3 18.96 -37.51 -9.39
C SER A 3 17.80 -36.64 -8.92
N PHE A 4 17.60 -35.52 -9.58
CA PHE A 4 16.49 -34.62 -9.28
C PHE A 4 15.19 -35.24 -9.76
N THR A 5 14.38 -35.73 -8.83
CA THR A 5 13.04 -36.21 -9.15
C THR A 5 12.11 -35.01 -9.09
N TYR A 6 11.67 -34.50 -10.24
CA TYR A 6 10.71 -33.40 -10.33
C TYR A 6 9.35 -33.87 -9.79
N THR A 7 8.97 -33.37 -8.65
CA THR A 7 7.60 -33.49 -8.14
C THR A 7 6.89 -32.15 -8.35
N PRO A 8 5.78 -32.09 -9.09
CA PRO A 8 5.04 -30.85 -9.28
C PRO A 8 4.59 -30.25 -7.94
N ILE A 9 4.93 -28.98 -7.70
CA ILE A 9 4.57 -28.28 -6.48
C ILE A 9 3.32 -27.46 -6.74
N VAL A 10 2.21 -27.78 -6.08
CA VAL A 10 0.99 -26.98 -6.15
C VAL A 10 1.14 -25.76 -5.25
N ALA A 11 0.97 -24.56 -5.83
CA ALA A 11 1.04 -23.29 -5.10
C ALA A 11 0.03 -23.23 -3.95
N LYS A 12 0.49 -22.81 -2.77
CA LYS A 12 -0.34 -22.60 -1.58
C LYS A 12 -0.54 -21.11 -1.30
N ALA A 13 -1.65 -20.78 -0.64
CA ALA A 13 -1.91 -19.42 -0.18
C ALA A 13 -0.83 -18.96 0.81
N HIS A 14 -0.43 -17.71 0.70
CA HIS A 14 0.57 -17.11 1.58
C HIS A 14 0.17 -17.14 3.06
N THR A 15 1.15 -17.45 3.91
CA THR A 15 1.05 -17.41 5.37
C THR A 15 0.96 -15.96 5.89
N PRO A 16 0.63 -15.74 7.17
CA PRO A 16 0.45 -14.39 7.72
C PRO A 16 1.61 -13.41 7.49
N PRO A 17 2.90 -13.79 7.59
CA PRO A 17 4.01 -12.85 7.38
C PRO A 17 4.01 -12.17 6.01
N TYR A 18 3.59 -12.87 4.97
CA TYR A 18 3.49 -12.30 3.62
C TYR A 18 2.35 -11.28 3.43
N LYS A 19 1.43 -11.16 4.40
CA LYS A 19 0.24 -10.33 4.32
C LYS A 19 0.40 -8.97 5.00
N ILE A 20 1.53 -8.72 5.67
CA ILE A 20 1.75 -7.47 6.44
C ILE A 20 1.83 -6.23 5.57
N HIS A 21 2.27 -6.39 4.32
CA HIS A 21 2.37 -5.30 3.36
C HIS A 21 2.17 -5.79 1.93
N LYS A 22 1.74 -4.88 1.02
CA LYS A 22 1.71 -5.15 -0.42
C LYS A 22 3.14 -5.19 -0.97
N TYR A 23 3.42 -6.18 -1.82
CA TYR A 23 4.51 -6.16 -2.79
C TYR A 23 3.95 -6.61 -4.15
N PHE A 24 4.44 -6.08 -5.26
CA PHE A 24 3.77 -6.20 -6.55
C PHE A 24 3.75 -7.61 -7.12
N ALA A 25 4.83 -8.36 -6.95
CA ALA A 25 4.89 -9.76 -7.33
C ALA A 25 5.55 -10.58 -6.21
N ARG A 26 4.92 -11.68 -5.83
CA ARG A 26 5.49 -12.67 -4.91
C ARG A 26 5.23 -14.04 -5.47
N ARG A 27 6.28 -14.86 -5.51
CA ARG A 27 6.15 -16.27 -5.85
C ARG A 27 5.52 -17.07 -4.70
N PRO A 28 4.89 -18.21 -4.98
CA PRO A 28 4.34 -19.06 -3.93
C PRO A 28 5.43 -19.51 -2.96
N HIS A 29 5.25 -19.22 -1.68
CA HIS A 29 6.24 -19.46 -0.64
C HIS A 29 6.64 -20.93 -0.53
N ASN A 30 5.69 -21.86 -0.67
CA ASN A 30 5.95 -23.29 -0.56
C ASN A 30 6.80 -23.86 -1.71
N VAL A 31 6.86 -23.18 -2.86
CA VAL A 31 7.78 -23.53 -3.95
C VAL A 31 9.22 -23.22 -3.53
N PHE A 32 9.46 -22.01 -3.04
CA PHE A 32 10.78 -21.59 -2.55
C PHE A 32 11.21 -22.39 -1.33
N ASN A 33 10.28 -22.71 -0.43
CA ASN A 33 10.53 -23.58 0.71
C ASN A 33 11.13 -24.93 0.28
N GLN A 34 10.53 -25.60 -0.71
CA GLN A 34 11.06 -26.87 -1.25
C GLN A 34 12.37 -26.70 -2.04
N LEU A 35 12.54 -25.59 -2.78
CA LEU A 35 13.80 -25.32 -3.47
C LEU A 35 14.95 -25.22 -2.44
N ILE A 36 14.73 -24.45 -1.37
CA ILE A 36 15.71 -24.29 -0.29
C ILE A 36 16.03 -25.65 0.36
N GLU A 37 15.00 -26.42 0.70
CA GLU A 37 15.17 -27.76 1.30
C GLU A 37 15.96 -28.71 0.39
N ASN A 38 15.70 -28.68 -0.93
CA ASN A 38 16.33 -29.60 -1.88
C ASN A 38 17.76 -29.22 -2.27
N PHE A 39 18.10 -27.93 -2.24
CA PHE A 39 19.38 -27.43 -2.76
C PHE A 39 20.35 -26.95 -1.68
N THR A 40 19.90 -26.88 -0.42
CA THR A 40 20.74 -26.41 0.68
C THR A 40 20.51 -27.22 1.95
N SER A 41 21.49 -27.14 2.86
CA SER A 41 21.45 -27.72 4.21
C SER A 41 21.34 -26.65 5.29
N PRO A 42 20.85 -26.97 6.52
CA PRO A 42 20.90 -26.03 7.63
C PRO A 42 22.31 -25.46 7.87
N GLY A 43 22.39 -24.14 8.11
CA GLY A 43 23.65 -23.42 8.28
C GLY A 43 24.32 -22.93 7.00
N GLU A 44 23.91 -23.40 5.82
CA GLU A 44 24.42 -22.90 4.54
C GLU A 44 23.91 -21.48 4.23
N ILE A 45 24.66 -20.76 3.37
CA ILE A 45 24.41 -19.39 2.99
C ILE A 45 23.67 -19.34 1.66
N ILE A 46 22.49 -18.72 1.65
CA ILE A 46 21.70 -18.47 0.46
C ILE A 46 21.77 -16.99 0.10
N LEU A 47 22.02 -16.69 -1.18
CA LEU A 47 21.93 -15.34 -1.74
C LEU A 47 20.67 -15.21 -2.60
N ASP A 48 19.90 -14.14 -2.37
CA ASP A 48 18.88 -13.66 -3.29
C ASP A 48 19.22 -12.23 -3.74
N PRO A 49 19.78 -12.04 -4.93
CA PRO A 49 20.19 -10.73 -5.45
C PRO A 49 19.01 -9.83 -5.85
N PHE A 50 17.78 -10.33 -5.87
CA PHE A 50 16.54 -9.62 -6.19
C PHE A 50 15.43 -10.02 -5.22
N CYS A 51 15.66 -9.81 -3.91
CA CYS A 51 14.84 -10.44 -2.87
C CYS A 51 13.38 -9.96 -2.82
N GLY A 52 13.05 -8.83 -3.41
CA GLY A 52 11.69 -8.34 -3.61
C GLY A 52 10.82 -8.41 -2.37
N GLY A 53 9.74 -9.17 -2.45
CA GLY A 53 8.83 -9.42 -1.34
C GLY A 53 9.34 -10.40 -0.29
N GLY A 54 10.62 -10.83 -0.35
CA GLY A 54 11.34 -11.57 0.69
C GLY A 54 11.00 -13.05 0.82
N VAL A 55 10.56 -13.70 -0.25
CA VAL A 55 10.17 -15.12 -0.15
C VAL A 55 11.36 -16.00 0.19
N THR A 56 12.47 -15.87 -0.55
CA THR A 56 13.70 -16.62 -0.30
C THR A 56 14.24 -16.35 1.10
N ILE A 57 14.22 -15.10 1.53
CA ILE A 57 14.76 -14.70 2.82
C ILE A 57 13.96 -15.31 3.97
N TYR A 58 12.62 -15.20 3.90
CA TYR A 58 11.76 -15.75 4.94
C TYR A 58 11.85 -17.28 5.01
N GLU A 59 11.71 -17.96 3.88
CA GLU A 59 11.76 -19.43 3.86
C GLU A 59 13.15 -19.95 4.22
N GLY A 60 14.23 -19.23 3.85
CA GLY A 60 15.60 -19.61 4.22
C GLY A 60 15.84 -19.53 5.73
N VAL A 61 15.53 -18.37 6.33
CA VAL A 61 15.77 -18.19 7.78
C VAL A 61 14.90 -19.11 8.65
N THR A 62 13.68 -19.42 8.20
CA THR A 62 12.78 -20.33 8.93
C THR A 62 13.20 -21.80 8.83
N GLN A 63 14.14 -22.14 7.95
CA GLN A 63 14.74 -23.45 7.78
C GLN A 63 16.22 -23.50 8.24
N ASP A 64 16.62 -22.59 9.12
CA ASP A 64 17.98 -22.50 9.69
C ASP A 64 19.10 -22.23 8.67
N ARG A 65 18.80 -21.56 7.55
CA ARG A 65 19.81 -21.07 6.60
C ARG A 65 20.24 -19.66 6.99
N ARG A 66 21.47 -19.33 6.66
CA ARG A 66 21.92 -17.92 6.64
C ARG A 66 21.53 -17.31 5.31
N VAL A 67 20.97 -16.11 5.32
CA VAL A 67 20.40 -15.51 4.12
C VAL A 67 20.96 -14.12 3.85
N ILE A 68 21.32 -13.88 2.60
CA ILE A 68 21.71 -12.57 2.09
C ILE A 68 20.66 -12.15 1.08
N GLY A 69 19.97 -11.04 1.34
CA GLY A 69 19.00 -10.44 0.41
C GLY A 69 19.49 -9.10 -0.10
N CYS A 70 19.47 -8.92 -1.39
CA CYS A 70 19.73 -7.63 -2.03
C CYS A 70 18.46 -7.16 -2.75
N ASP A 71 18.17 -5.89 -2.63
CA ASP A 71 17.16 -5.24 -3.44
C ASP A 71 17.46 -3.74 -3.56
N LEU A 72 17.34 -3.23 -4.75
CA LEU A 72 17.50 -1.80 -5.00
C LEU A 72 16.36 -0.98 -4.38
N ASN A 73 15.16 -1.58 -4.27
CA ASN A 73 13.97 -0.94 -3.74
C ASN A 73 13.98 -0.91 -2.20
N PRO A 74 14.08 0.26 -1.55
CA PRO A 74 14.11 0.36 -0.09
C PRO A 74 12.86 -0.18 0.60
N LEU A 75 11.71 -0.13 -0.08
CA LEU A 75 10.46 -0.71 0.41
C LEU A 75 10.56 -2.23 0.56
N SER A 76 11.29 -2.91 -0.35
CA SER A 76 11.55 -4.35 -0.28
C SER A 76 12.22 -4.71 1.05
N THR A 77 13.40 -4.15 1.32
CA THR A 77 14.16 -4.44 2.53
C THR A 77 13.40 -4.05 3.80
N PHE A 78 12.62 -2.96 3.77
CA PHE A 78 11.74 -2.57 4.87
C PHE A 78 10.64 -3.62 5.15
N ILE A 79 10.01 -4.16 4.11
CA ILE A 79 9.01 -5.22 4.24
C ILE A 79 9.66 -6.49 4.80
N VAL A 80 10.78 -6.92 4.22
CA VAL A 80 11.45 -8.18 4.58
C VAL A 80 11.89 -8.19 6.03
N ARG A 81 12.54 -7.11 6.50
CA ARG A 81 12.99 -7.04 7.91
C ARG A 81 11.84 -7.03 8.92
N ASN A 82 10.66 -6.55 8.52
CA ASN A 82 9.47 -6.62 9.38
C ASN A 82 8.75 -7.97 9.29
N MET A 83 8.82 -8.64 8.13
CA MET A 83 8.19 -9.93 7.90
C MET A 83 8.82 -11.05 8.74
N ILE A 84 10.13 -11.02 8.97
CA ILE A 84 10.86 -12.03 9.75
C ILE A 84 10.81 -11.79 11.27
N LYS A 85 10.24 -10.68 11.73
CA LYS A 85 10.28 -10.32 13.17
C LYS A 85 9.46 -11.25 14.03
N LYS A 86 10.01 -11.54 15.18
CA LYS A 86 9.34 -12.08 16.37
C LYS A 86 9.22 -10.99 17.44
N SER A 87 8.30 -11.12 18.35
CA SER A 87 8.19 -10.23 19.50
C SER A 87 7.55 -10.94 20.67
N GLU A 88 8.21 -10.90 21.80
CA GLU A 88 7.64 -11.39 23.07
C GLU A 88 6.68 -10.38 23.69
N ASP A 89 6.86 -9.08 23.39
CA ASP A 89 6.10 -7.97 23.96
C ASP A 89 4.85 -7.61 23.12
N ILE A 90 4.05 -8.59 22.73
CA ILE A 90 2.85 -8.38 21.90
C ILE A 90 1.87 -7.43 22.61
N GLU A 91 1.74 -7.52 23.93
CA GLU A 91 0.84 -6.66 24.71
C GLU A 91 1.20 -5.17 24.62
N VAL A 92 2.50 -4.83 24.55
CA VAL A 92 2.97 -3.46 24.36
C VAL A 92 2.54 -2.93 23.00
N LEU A 93 2.66 -3.76 21.96
CA LEU A 93 2.21 -3.41 20.59
C LEU A 93 0.68 -3.27 20.53
N GLU A 94 -0.06 -4.20 21.13
CA GLU A 94 -1.53 -4.13 21.16
C GLU A 94 -2.02 -2.88 21.90
N LYS A 95 -1.36 -2.51 23.02
CA LYS A 95 -1.66 -1.26 23.73
C LYS A 95 -1.38 -0.04 22.83
N CYS A 96 -0.23 0.00 22.17
CA CYS A 96 0.14 1.07 21.25
C CYS A 96 -0.89 1.21 20.12
N PHE A 97 -1.30 0.11 19.51
CA PHE A 97 -2.31 0.13 18.43
C PHE A 97 -3.68 0.59 18.94
N ARG A 98 -4.09 0.22 20.15
CA ARG A 98 -5.31 0.76 20.77
C ARG A 98 -5.22 2.28 20.99
N GLU A 99 -4.08 2.78 21.49
CA GLU A 99 -3.85 4.23 21.68
C GLU A 99 -3.93 4.99 20.32
N LEU A 100 -3.32 4.46 19.27
CA LEU A 100 -3.38 5.03 17.93
C LEU A 100 -4.80 4.98 17.33
N ARG A 101 -5.52 3.88 17.54
CA ARG A 101 -6.92 3.76 17.12
C ARG A 101 -7.82 4.77 17.83
N CYS A 102 -7.68 4.93 19.15
CA CYS A 102 -8.40 5.96 19.90
C CYS A 102 -8.06 7.37 19.37
N TYR A 103 -6.79 7.64 19.06
CA TYR A 103 -6.42 8.92 18.43
C TYR A 103 -7.12 9.12 17.09
N LEU A 104 -7.14 8.13 16.20
CA LEU A 104 -7.89 8.20 14.95
C LEU A 104 -9.38 8.47 15.17
N GLU A 105 -10.00 7.84 16.19
CA GLU A 105 -11.41 8.11 16.55
C GLU A 105 -11.64 9.59 16.88
N THR A 106 -10.73 10.23 17.60
CA THR A 106 -10.85 11.67 17.91
C THR A 106 -10.86 12.55 16.67
N LEU A 107 -10.19 12.10 15.59
CA LEU A 107 -10.13 12.84 14.34
C LEU A 107 -11.41 12.70 13.50
N VAL A 108 -12.16 11.59 13.62
CA VAL A 108 -13.20 11.24 12.65
C VAL A 108 -14.61 11.10 13.23
N LYS A 109 -14.77 10.78 14.52
CA LYS A 109 -16.06 10.36 15.12
C LYS A 109 -17.20 11.37 14.93
N ASP A 110 -16.91 12.66 14.93
CA ASP A 110 -17.93 13.70 14.84
C ASP A 110 -18.26 14.11 13.40
N TYR A 111 -17.60 13.48 12.41
CA TYR A 111 -17.70 13.85 11.01
C TYR A 111 -17.94 12.69 10.04
N MET A 112 -17.38 11.52 10.32
CA MET A 112 -17.43 10.37 9.42
C MET A 112 -18.60 9.44 9.70
N PHE A 113 -19.80 10.01 9.67
CA PHE A 113 -21.06 9.29 9.81
C PHE A 113 -22.10 9.86 8.85
N PHE A 114 -23.22 9.16 8.71
CA PHE A 114 -24.45 9.67 8.13
C PHE A 114 -25.66 9.21 8.94
N GLU A 115 -26.75 9.92 8.80
CA GLU A 115 -28.02 9.57 9.40
C GLU A 115 -29.02 9.14 8.32
N LEU A 116 -29.73 8.05 8.59
CA LEU A 116 -30.79 7.52 7.76
C LEU A 116 -31.87 6.92 8.69
N ASP A 117 -33.12 7.30 8.47
CA ASP A 117 -34.26 6.83 9.29
C ASP A 117 -34.08 7.04 10.80
N ASN A 118 -33.52 8.21 11.20
CA ASN A 118 -33.16 8.56 12.58
C ASN A 118 -32.14 7.65 13.24
N GLN A 119 -31.39 6.89 12.45
CA GLN A 119 -30.28 6.07 12.91
C GLN A 119 -28.94 6.58 12.36
N ARG A 120 -27.92 6.60 13.22
CA ARG A 120 -26.55 6.99 12.86
C ARG A 120 -25.76 5.78 12.41
N TYR A 121 -25.02 5.95 11.31
CA TYR A 121 -24.15 4.94 10.70
C TYR A 121 -22.77 5.52 10.45
N ASP A 122 -21.72 4.86 10.94
CA ASP A 122 -20.36 5.24 10.63
C ASP A 122 -20.03 4.94 9.16
N ILE A 123 -19.31 5.84 8.50
CA ILE A 123 -18.94 5.69 7.10
C ILE A 123 -17.77 4.70 6.98
N SER A 124 -18.01 3.57 6.32
CA SER A 124 -16.98 2.62 5.92
C SER A 124 -16.20 3.11 4.71
N TRP A 125 -16.89 3.69 3.73
CA TRP A 125 -16.31 4.43 2.61
C TRP A 125 -17.35 5.38 2.01
N ALA A 126 -16.85 6.40 1.30
CA ALA A 126 -17.67 7.24 0.44
C ALA A 126 -17.32 6.95 -1.03
N GLU A 127 -18.33 6.87 -1.89
CA GLU A 127 -18.10 6.81 -3.34
C GLU A 127 -18.03 8.23 -3.90
N MET A 128 -16.98 8.49 -4.67
CA MET A 128 -16.69 9.75 -5.32
C MET A 128 -16.52 9.55 -6.81
N ALA A 129 -16.78 10.59 -7.61
CA ALA A 129 -16.45 10.57 -9.02
C ALA A 129 -15.63 11.77 -9.44
N LEU A 130 -14.69 11.56 -10.37
CA LEU A 130 -14.10 12.65 -11.13
C LEU A 130 -15.21 13.44 -11.77
N THR A 131 -15.05 14.76 -11.80
CA THR A 131 -16.13 15.65 -12.25
C THR A 131 -15.61 16.52 -13.39
N ILE A 132 -16.48 16.76 -14.34
CA ILE A 132 -16.22 17.63 -15.49
C ILE A 132 -17.25 18.76 -15.53
N ARG A 133 -16.91 19.84 -16.23
CA ARG A 133 -17.89 20.84 -16.63
C ARG A 133 -18.61 20.36 -17.91
N CYS A 134 -19.92 20.22 -17.85
CA CYS A 134 -20.71 19.83 -19.02
C CYS A 134 -20.56 20.90 -20.12
N PRO A 135 -20.17 20.53 -21.37
CA PRO A 135 -19.95 21.49 -22.44
C PRO A 135 -21.24 22.15 -22.92
N LYS A 136 -22.42 21.54 -22.67
CA LYS A 136 -23.71 22.08 -23.11
C LYS A 136 -24.33 23.02 -22.07
N CYS A 137 -24.46 22.57 -20.81
CA CYS A 137 -25.16 23.36 -19.79
C CYS A 137 -24.24 24.08 -18.78
N GLY A 138 -22.92 23.88 -18.87
CA GLY A 138 -21.92 24.54 -18.01
C GLY A 138 -21.89 24.01 -16.55
N ARG A 139 -22.81 23.12 -16.15
CA ARG A 139 -22.87 22.60 -14.77
C ARG A 139 -21.84 21.50 -14.53
N PRO A 140 -21.38 21.33 -13.26
CA PRO A 140 -20.59 20.18 -12.86
C PRO A 140 -21.35 18.88 -13.13
N SER A 141 -20.69 17.89 -13.73
CA SER A 141 -21.24 16.55 -14.00
C SER A 141 -20.25 15.50 -13.52
N PRO A 142 -20.56 14.74 -12.46
CA PRO A 142 -19.72 13.63 -11.99
C PRO A 142 -19.73 12.49 -12.99
N LEU A 143 -18.58 11.83 -13.17
CA LEU A 143 -18.39 10.69 -14.04
C LEU A 143 -18.80 9.39 -13.31
N ALA A 144 -20.04 9.37 -12.83
CA ALA A 144 -20.61 8.24 -12.12
C ALA A 144 -20.93 7.07 -13.06
N ASN A 145 -20.88 5.86 -12.53
CA ASN A 145 -21.05 4.63 -13.32
C ASN A 145 -22.45 4.51 -13.98
N ASP A 146 -23.48 5.02 -13.35
CA ASP A 146 -24.87 5.07 -13.87
C ASP A 146 -25.04 6.04 -15.04
N LEU A 147 -24.15 7.03 -15.15
CA LEU A 147 -24.10 7.99 -16.26
C LEU A 147 -23.19 7.55 -17.41
N LYS A 148 -22.45 6.45 -17.25
CA LYS A 148 -21.52 5.95 -18.24
C LYS A 148 -22.24 5.25 -19.39
N ILE A 149 -21.98 5.69 -20.62
CA ILE A 149 -22.49 5.05 -21.84
C ILE A 149 -21.48 4.02 -22.35
N LYS A 150 -20.23 4.44 -22.54
CA LYS A 150 -19.09 3.62 -22.95
C LYS A 150 -17.78 4.26 -22.48
N ASN A 151 -16.63 3.67 -22.81
CA ASN A 151 -15.35 4.24 -22.42
C ASN A 151 -15.19 5.66 -22.94
N GLY A 152 -14.90 6.61 -22.03
CA GLY A 152 -14.73 8.02 -22.32
C GLY A 152 -16.02 8.78 -22.65
N LYS A 153 -17.19 8.14 -22.62
CA LYS A 153 -18.48 8.75 -22.98
C LYS A 153 -19.49 8.65 -21.82
N TYR A 154 -20.06 9.79 -21.44
CA TYR A 154 -20.99 9.90 -20.31
C TYR A 154 -22.21 10.74 -20.68
N ARG A 155 -23.31 10.56 -19.93
CA ARG A 155 -24.45 11.48 -19.91
C ARG A 155 -24.18 12.62 -18.95
N CYS A 156 -24.83 13.75 -19.17
CA CYS A 156 -24.84 14.85 -18.19
C CYS A 156 -25.70 14.48 -16.98
N SER A 157 -25.23 14.78 -15.77
CA SER A 157 -26.01 14.56 -14.55
C SER A 157 -27.21 15.49 -14.38
N ASN A 158 -27.25 16.62 -15.09
CA ASN A 158 -28.36 17.55 -15.07
C ASN A 158 -29.52 17.04 -15.92
N LYS A 159 -30.62 16.67 -15.29
CA LYS A 159 -31.84 16.12 -15.92
C LYS A 159 -32.46 17.03 -16.99
N TYR A 160 -32.20 18.33 -16.91
CA TYR A 160 -32.70 19.32 -17.88
C TYR A 160 -31.72 19.62 -19.02
N CYS A 161 -30.63 18.90 -19.11
CA CYS A 161 -29.64 19.03 -20.18
C CYS A 161 -29.93 18.05 -21.31
N GLU A 162 -29.88 18.49 -22.56
CA GLU A 162 -30.03 17.64 -23.75
C GLU A 162 -29.05 16.43 -23.72
N LEU A 163 -27.83 16.62 -23.20
CA LEU A 163 -26.83 15.55 -23.06
C LEU A 163 -27.13 14.58 -21.90
N ASN A 164 -28.25 14.72 -21.19
CA ASN A 164 -28.73 13.74 -20.23
C ASN A 164 -29.55 12.62 -20.91
N SER A 165 -30.49 13.01 -21.80
CA SER A 165 -31.42 12.07 -22.44
C SER A 165 -30.94 11.56 -23.80
N GLU A 166 -30.44 12.43 -24.65
CA GLU A 166 -30.24 12.15 -26.09
C GLU A 166 -28.78 12.32 -26.58
N GLY A 167 -27.84 12.66 -25.68
CA GLY A 167 -26.47 12.93 -26.08
C GLY A 167 -25.40 12.22 -25.27
N GLU A 168 -24.16 12.38 -25.70
CA GLU A 168 -22.99 11.90 -24.99
C GLU A 168 -21.95 13.04 -24.82
N ILE A 169 -21.27 13.05 -23.67
CA ILE A 169 -20.13 13.92 -23.40
C ILE A 169 -18.86 13.14 -23.64
N ASP A 170 -17.99 13.63 -24.52
CA ASP A 170 -16.62 13.16 -24.60
C ASP A 170 -15.78 13.82 -23.52
N ILE A 171 -15.32 13.05 -22.55
CA ILE A 171 -14.62 13.58 -21.38
C ILE A 171 -13.20 14.10 -21.69
N THR A 172 -12.64 13.75 -22.84
CA THR A 172 -11.26 14.13 -23.20
C THR A 172 -11.10 15.62 -23.45
N SER A 173 -12.16 16.28 -23.90
CA SER A 173 -12.20 17.72 -24.23
C SER A 173 -12.81 18.59 -23.13
N CYS A 174 -13.20 18.01 -21.98
CA CYS A 174 -13.91 18.73 -20.93
C CYS A 174 -12.97 19.29 -19.87
N GLU A 175 -13.33 20.48 -19.34
CA GLU A 175 -12.69 21.04 -18.14
C GLU A 175 -12.88 20.08 -16.94
N ARG A 176 -11.80 19.74 -16.26
CA ARG A 176 -11.82 18.96 -15.03
C ARG A 176 -12.13 19.85 -13.83
N LEU A 177 -12.98 19.35 -12.95
CA LEU A 177 -13.37 19.97 -11.69
C LEU A 177 -12.97 19.07 -10.52
N GLU A 178 -13.07 19.59 -9.29
CA GLU A 178 -12.87 18.80 -8.07
C GLU A 178 -13.83 17.61 -8.05
N PRO A 179 -13.37 16.38 -7.67
CA PRO A 179 -14.22 15.23 -7.54
C PRO A 179 -15.40 15.47 -6.58
N GLN A 180 -16.55 14.88 -6.90
CA GLN A 180 -17.75 15.00 -6.08
C GLN A 180 -18.11 13.68 -5.39
N TYR A 181 -18.62 13.79 -4.16
CA TYR A 181 -19.22 12.67 -3.45
C TYR A 181 -20.57 12.29 -4.07
N ILE A 182 -20.84 10.99 -4.15
CA ILE A 182 -22.07 10.46 -4.71
C ILE A 182 -22.86 9.69 -3.64
N PHE A 183 -22.18 8.77 -2.94
CA PHE A 183 -22.79 7.92 -1.93
C PHE A 183 -21.94 7.85 -0.67
N LEU A 184 -22.63 7.68 0.47
CA LEU A 184 -22.04 7.30 1.76
C LEU A 184 -22.47 5.88 2.08
N ILE A 185 -21.51 5.05 2.48
CA ILE A 185 -21.74 3.62 2.69
C ILE A 185 -21.26 3.21 4.08
N ASN A 186 -22.15 2.56 4.82
CA ASN A 186 -21.80 1.73 5.97
C ASN A 186 -21.83 0.27 5.55
N ALA A 187 -20.80 -0.48 5.88
CA ALA A 187 -20.73 -1.92 5.66
C ALA A 187 -20.25 -2.61 6.94
N ALA A 188 -21.18 -2.91 7.81
CA ALA A 188 -20.97 -3.60 9.07
C ALA A 188 -21.76 -4.92 9.10
N ASN A 189 -21.22 -5.96 9.74
CA ASN A 189 -21.88 -7.23 10.00
C ASN A 189 -22.51 -7.87 8.75
N ARG A 190 -21.87 -7.77 7.58
CA ARG A 190 -22.34 -8.25 6.26
C ARG A 190 -23.58 -7.50 5.75
N THR A 191 -23.98 -6.43 6.38
CA THR A 191 -25.06 -5.55 5.92
C THR A 191 -24.46 -4.32 5.27
N ARG A 192 -25.01 -3.89 4.14
CA ARG A 192 -24.61 -2.66 3.44
C ARG A 192 -25.77 -1.68 3.47
N ILE A 193 -25.52 -0.49 4.01
CA ILE A 193 -26.47 0.63 4.03
C ILE A 193 -25.84 1.73 3.19
N THR A 194 -26.62 2.26 2.24
CA THR A 194 -26.17 3.28 1.30
C THR A 194 -27.11 4.49 1.39
N LYS A 195 -26.51 5.68 1.50
CA LYS A 195 -27.20 6.97 1.44
C LYS A 195 -26.64 7.80 0.29
N HIS A 196 -27.49 8.49 -0.46
CA HIS A 196 -27.02 9.53 -1.38
C HIS A 196 -26.37 10.66 -0.59
N PHE A 197 -25.32 11.23 -1.17
CA PHE A 197 -24.63 12.37 -0.57
C PHE A 197 -25.46 13.65 -0.76
N GLU A 198 -25.75 14.35 0.33
CA GLU A 198 -26.64 15.49 0.39
C GLU A 198 -25.96 16.75 0.92
N GLU A 199 -26.70 17.86 0.97
CA GLU A 199 -26.15 19.17 1.37
C GLU A 199 -25.69 19.18 2.83
N ASP A 200 -26.41 18.54 3.74
CA ASP A 200 -26.04 18.41 5.16
C ASP A 200 -24.73 17.64 5.33
N ASP A 201 -24.53 16.58 4.54
CA ASP A 201 -23.28 15.85 4.50
C ASP A 201 -22.14 16.75 4.00
N MET A 202 -22.41 17.60 3.01
CA MET A 202 -21.44 18.56 2.50
C MET A 202 -21.00 19.57 3.58
N VAL A 203 -21.93 20.09 4.35
CA VAL A 203 -21.65 21.02 5.47
C VAL A 203 -20.76 20.34 6.50
N ARG A 204 -21.12 19.12 6.91
CA ARG A 204 -20.34 18.32 7.87
C ARG A 204 -18.93 18.00 7.33
N PHE A 205 -18.80 17.63 6.06
CA PHE A 205 -17.52 17.34 5.44
C PHE A 205 -16.62 18.57 5.29
N LYS A 206 -17.19 19.73 4.95
CA LYS A 206 -16.45 21.00 4.96
C LYS A 206 -15.95 21.37 6.36
N SER A 207 -16.78 21.16 7.37
CA SER A 207 -16.41 21.37 8.78
C SER A 207 -15.27 20.44 9.21
N HIS A 208 -15.31 19.17 8.78
CA HIS A 208 -14.22 18.21 9.01
C HIS A 208 -12.91 18.67 8.39
N ILE A 209 -12.93 19.09 7.13
CA ILE A 209 -11.72 19.62 6.45
C ILE A 209 -11.16 20.84 7.20
N LYS A 210 -12.04 21.74 7.70
CA LYS A 210 -11.62 22.90 8.50
C LYS A 210 -10.97 22.48 9.82
N PHE A 211 -11.56 21.50 10.52
CA PHE A 211 -10.99 20.93 11.73
C PHE A 211 -9.60 20.31 11.47
N LEU A 212 -9.49 19.42 10.48
CA LEU A 212 -8.22 18.76 10.15
C LEU A 212 -7.12 19.75 9.74
N LYS A 213 -7.46 20.82 9.00
CA LYS A 213 -6.50 21.89 8.67
C LYS A 213 -5.98 22.58 9.93
N LYS A 214 -6.85 22.84 10.91
CA LYS A 214 -6.44 23.43 12.19
C LYS A 214 -5.45 22.51 12.93
N GLU A 215 -5.72 21.20 12.96
CA GLU A 215 -4.83 20.22 13.57
C GLU A 215 -3.47 20.15 12.85
N ILE A 216 -3.45 20.12 11.51
CA ILE A 216 -2.21 20.13 10.69
C ILE A 216 -1.36 21.37 11.01
N ILE A 217 -1.99 22.55 11.08
CA ILE A 217 -1.30 23.81 11.42
C ILE A 217 -0.82 23.79 12.88
N GLY A 218 -1.66 23.34 13.81
CA GLY A 218 -1.33 23.29 15.23
C GLY A 218 -0.17 22.35 15.55
N HIS A 219 0.00 21.29 14.78
CA HIS A 219 1.13 20.36 14.89
C HIS A 219 2.31 20.71 13.97
N HIS A 220 2.29 21.84 13.26
CA HIS A 220 3.33 22.27 12.31
C HIS A 220 3.69 21.20 11.26
N ILE A 221 2.69 20.46 10.76
CA ILE A 221 2.90 19.39 9.79
C ILE A 221 2.97 19.98 8.38
N ASN A 222 4.06 19.73 7.69
CA ASN A 222 4.20 20.05 6.27
C ASN A 222 3.46 19.01 5.41
N ILE A 223 2.67 19.49 4.46
CA ILE A 223 2.07 18.62 3.44
C ILE A 223 3.15 18.36 2.39
N PRO A 224 3.56 17.09 2.17
CA PRO A 224 4.57 16.78 1.17
C PRO A 224 4.11 17.24 -0.23
N ARG A 225 5.06 17.64 -1.07
CA ARG A 225 4.83 18.05 -2.47
C ARG A 225 5.86 17.39 -3.37
N ASP A 226 5.94 16.07 -3.27
CA ASP A 226 6.86 15.28 -4.07
C ASP A 226 6.25 15.06 -5.46
N LEU A 227 6.87 15.65 -6.48
CA LEU A 227 6.42 15.59 -7.87
C LEU A 227 6.59 14.17 -8.40
N ILE A 228 5.60 13.68 -9.14
CA ILE A 228 5.74 12.47 -9.94
C ILE A 228 6.50 12.85 -11.21
N PRO A 229 7.68 12.28 -11.47
CA PRO A 229 8.48 12.64 -12.65
C PRO A 229 7.68 12.48 -13.95
N MET A 230 7.80 13.48 -14.84
CA MET A 230 7.00 13.52 -16.08
C MET A 230 7.51 12.55 -17.16
N ASP A 231 8.72 12.06 -17.02
CA ASP A 231 9.40 11.10 -17.89
C ASP A 231 9.19 9.63 -17.48
N TRP A 232 8.46 9.38 -16.40
CA TRP A 232 8.15 8.01 -16.00
C TRP A 232 7.12 7.33 -16.91
N ASP A 233 7.30 6.03 -17.15
CA ASP A 233 6.35 5.21 -17.90
C ASP A 233 4.94 5.30 -17.34
N ARG A 234 4.81 5.33 -16.02
CA ARG A 234 3.51 5.46 -15.33
C ARG A 234 2.80 6.79 -15.61
N GLN A 235 3.51 7.87 -15.92
CA GLN A 235 2.88 9.13 -16.33
C GLN A 235 2.11 8.99 -17.64
N PHE A 236 2.72 8.32 -18.63
CA PHE A 236 2.13 8.15 -19.96
C PHE A 236 1.05 7.06 -19.96
N GLU A 237 1.38 5.86 -19.49
CA GLU A 237 0.48 4.71 -19.57
C GLU A 237 -0.76 4.87 -18.71
N ASP A 238 -0.63 5.51 -17.53
CA ASP A 238 -1.73 5.73 -16.61
C ASP A 238 -2.46 7.07 -16.82
N GLY A 239 -1.91 7.96 -17.64
CA GLY A 239 -2.47 9.28 -17.96
C GLY A 239 -2.64 10.16 -16.73
N LEU A 240 -1.66 10.18 -15.83
CA LEU A 240 -1.77 10.83 -14.52
C LEU A 240 -1.96 12.34 -14.63
N ALA A 241 -1.10 13.02 -15.39
CA ALA A 241 -1.20 14.48 -15.59
C ALA A 241 -2.53 14.89 -16.21
N GLN A 242 -3.06 14.08 -17.16
CA GLN A 242 -4.36 14.33 -17.77
C GLN A 242 -5.53 14.22 -16.77
N LYS A 243 -5.33 13.47 -15.67
CA LYS A 243 -6.28 13.33 -14.57
C LYS A 243 -6.04 14.34 -13.44
N GLY A 244 -5.04 15.23 -13.59
CA GLY A 244 -4.68 16.23 -12.58
C GLY A 244 -3.85 15.67 -11.42
N ILE A 245 -3.21 14.51 -11.60
CA ILE A 245 -2.32 13.88 -10.62
C ILE A 245 -0.89 14.25 -10.99
N LEU A 246 -0.33 15.21 -10.29
CA LEU A 246 1.03 15.72 -10.52
C LEU A 246 1.98 15.35 -9.38
N TYR A 247 1.44 15.17 -8.18
CA TYR A 247 2.20 14.89 -6.98
C TYR A 247 1.71 13.59 -6.34
N PHE A 248 2.57 12.89 -5.61
CA PHE A 248 2.18 11.64 -4.92
C PHE A 248 1.05 11.82 -3.91
N GLN A 249 0.93 13.00 -3.26
CA GLN A 249 -0.20 13.28 -2.38
C GLN A 249 -1.55 13.38 -3.12
N ASP A 250 -1.56 13.63 -4.42
CA ASP A 250 -2.79 13.70 -5.23
C ASP A 250 -3.48 12.33 -5.37
N PHE A 251 -2.77 11.23 -5.03
CA PHE A 251 -3.40 9.92 -4.89
C PHE A 251 -4.34 9.80 -3.69
N PHE A 252 -4.44 10.82 -2.84
CA PHE A 252 -5.29 10.80 -1.66
C PHE A 252 -6.32 11.92 -1.72
N THR A 253 -7.55 11.66 -1.22
CA THR A 253 -8.47 12.75 -0.98
C THR A 253 -7.91 13.71 0.07
N LYS A 254 -8.30 14.99 0.02
CA LYS A 254 -7.81 16.01 0.97
C LYS A 254 -8.01 15.58 2.43
N ARG A 255 -9.12 14.90 2.72
CA ARG A 255 -9.44 14.41 4.06
C ARG A 255 -8.52 13.27 4.48
N ASN A 256 -8.43 12.21 3.69
CA ASN A 256 -7.57 11.07 4.00
C ASN A 256 -6.10 11.50 4.09
N LEU A 257 -5.63 12.38 3.20
CA LEU A 257 -4.27 12.92 3.27
C LEU A 257 -3.98 13.55 4.64
N MET A 258 -4.85 14.46 5.12
CA MET A 258 -4.64 15.13 6.39
C MET A 258 -4.70 14.18 7.59
N ILE A 259 -5.63 13.21 7.60
CA ILE A 259 -5.71 12.22 8.68
C ILE A 259 -4.45 11.33 8.68
N LEU A 260 -3.97 10.90 7.50
CA LEU A 260 -2.76 10.10 7.37
C LEU A 260 -1.52 10.88 7.85
N LEU A 261 -1.41 12.17 7.53
CA LEU A 261 -0.32 13.01 8.02
C LEU A 261 -0.33 13.18 9.55
N LEU A 262 -1.50 13.39 10.13
CA LEU A 262 -1.67 13.45 11.59
C LEU A 262 -1.32 12.11 12.25
N LEU A 263 -1.76 10.99 11.68
CA LEU A 263 -1.42 9.66 12.16
C LEU A 263 0.10 9.40 12.07
N LYS A 264 0.74 9.74 10.94
CA LYS A 264 2.19 9.62 10.78
C LYS A 264 2.93 10.44 11.84
N ASN A 265 2.54 11.68 12.04
CA ASN A 265 3.14 12.56 13.06
C ASN A 265 3.02 11.93 14.46
N ARG A 266 1.84 11.37 14.79
CA ARG A 266 1.62 10.66 16.05
C ARG A 266 2.49 9.42 16.19
N ILE A 267 2.66 8.64 15.10
CA ILE A 267 3.53 7.45 15.08
C ILE A 267 4.99 7.86 15.29
N ASN A 268 5.47 8.91 14.61
CA ASN A 268 6.85 9.37 14.76
C ASN A 268 7.17 9.76 16.22
N SER A 269 6.21 10.33 16.95
CA SER A 269 6.41 10.65 18.39
C SER A 269 6.55 9.44 19.30
N LEU A 270 6.37 8.22 18.79
CA LEU A 270 6.47 6.96 19.58
C LEU A 270 7.83 6.27 19.42
N GLU A 271 8.72 6.74 18.56
CA GLU A 271 9.98 6.08 18.23
C GLU A 271 10.85 5.84 19.46
N GLU A 272 11.15 6.88 20.23
CA GLU A 272 11.97 6.76 21.44
C GLU A 272 11.33 5.83 22.49
N LYS A 273 10.00 5.91 22.64
CA LYS A 273 9.24 5.09 23.62
C LYS A 273 9.25 3.60 23.29
N LEU A 274 9.14 3.27 22.00
CA LEU A 274 8.99 1.88 21.54
C LEU A 274 10.32 1.18 21.27
N GLY A 275 11.37 1.94 20.97
CA GLY A 275 12.61 1.44 20.41
C GLY A 275 12.43 0.95 18.96
N THR A 276 13.52 0.86 18.21
CA THR A 276 13.53 0.66 16.76
C THR A 276 12.70 -0.55 16.30
N GLU A 277 12.81 -1.70 16.97
CA GLU A 277 12.16 -2.93 16.52
C GLU A 277 10.62 -2.86 16.57
N LYS A 278 10.05 -2.36 17.67
CA LYS A 278 8.59 -2.20 17.81
C LYS A 278 8.08 -1.02 16.97
N TYR A 279 8.87 0.07 16.91
CA TYR A 279 8.53 1.23 16.08
C TYR A 279 8.38 0.86 14.60
N GLU A 280 9.28 0.05 14.04
CA GLU A 280 9.15 -0.44 12.67
C GLU A 280 7.88 -1.27 12.43
N LEU A 281 7.44 -2.07 13.43
CA LEU A 281 6.17 -2.81 13.35
C LEU A 281 4.95 -1.88 13.34
N VAL A 282 5.03 -0.73 14.01
CA VAL A 282 3.98 0.30 13.93
C VAL A 282 4.05 1.03 12.58
N ARG A 283 5.24 1.34 12.09
CA ARG A 283 5.43 1.95 10.75
C ARG A 283 4.92 1.08 9.62
N ILE A 284 5.11 -0.24 9.67
CA ILE A 284 4.63 -1.13 8.60
C ILE A 284 3.09 -1.18 8.58
N VAL A 285 2.41 -1.06 9.74
CA VAL A 285 0.95 -0.92 9.80
C VAL A 285 0.51 0.32 9.05
N PHE A 286 1.15 1.47 9.32
CA PHE A 286 0.88 2.73 8.64
C PHE A 286 1.16 2.64 7.14
N SER A 287 2.33 2.16 6.76
CA SER A 287 2.72 2.03 5.35
C SER A 287 1.74 1.15 4.57
N ASN A 288 1.24 0.05 5.18
CA ASN A 288 0.31 -0.85 4.52
C ASN A 288 -1.08 -0.24 4.28
N ILE A 289 -1.59 0.66 5.14
CA ILE A 289 -2.93 1.26 4.94
C ILE A 289 -2.97 2.22 3.76
N LEU A 290 -1.84 2.79 3.34
CA LEU A 290 -1.78 3.74 2.22
C LEU A 290 -2.37 3.15 0.94
N LYS A 291 -2.16 1.85 0.68
CA LYS A 291 -2.73 1.15 -0.49
C LYS A 291 -4.25 1.00 -0.45
N ASP A 292 -4.87 1.10 0.74
CA ASP A 292 -6.31 0.98 0.93
C ASP A 292 -7.00 2.35 0.90
N CYS A 293 -6.31 3.41 1.35
CA CYS A 293 -6.87 4.74 1.60
C CYS A 293 -6.65 5.75 0.46
N ASN A 294 -6.28 5.28 -0.73
CA ASN A 294 -6.02 6.12 -1.91
C ASN A 294 -7.16 6.04 -2.94
N ILE A 295 -7.15 6.95 -3.92
CA ILE A 295 -8.19 7.08 -4.96
C ILE A 295 -8.11 6.02 -6.08
N MET A 296 -7.17 5.09 -6.03
CA MET A 296 -7.15 3.92 -6.93
C MET A 296 -8.07 2.79 -6.45
N SER A 297 -8.70 2.95 -5.27
CA SER A 297 -9.71 2.03 -4.73
C SER A 297 -11.08 2.27 -5.38
N PHE A 298 -11.78 1.21 -5.72
CA PHE A 298 -13.11 1.27 -6.33
C PHE A 298 -13.96 0.06 -5.93
N THR A 299 -15.28 0.15 -6.08
CA THR A 299 -16.20 -0.96 -5.88
C THR A 299 -16.48 -1.68 -7.19
N ASN A 300 -16.63 -3.02 -7.11
CA ASN A 300 -17.13 -3.85 -8.19
C ASN A 300 -18.06 -4.91 -7.61
N ALA A 301 -19.30 -4.94 -8.06
CA ALA A 301 -20.33 -5.86 -7.54
C ALA A 301 -19.93 -7.35 -7.66
N ALA A 302 -19.14 -7.71 -8.68
CA ALA A 302 -18.63 -9.06 -8.88
C ALA A 302 -17.45 -9.43 -7.98
N TRP A 303 -16.84 -8.44 -7.29
CA TRP A 303 -15.64 -8.63 -6.50
C TRP A 303 -15.87 -8.29 -5.03
N GLN A 304 -15.39 -9.13 -4.14
CA GLN A 304 -15.39 -8.88 -2.68
C GLN A 304 -16.79 -8.51 -2.11
N GLY A 305 -17.86 -8.98 -2.74
CA GLY A 305 -19.24 -8.62 -2.31
C GLY A 305 -19.54 -7.12 -2.44
N GLY A 306 -18.92 -6.43 -3.41
CA GLY A 306 -19.09 -4.99 -3.61
C GLY A 306 -18.31 -4.10 -2.63
N SER A 307 -17.43 -4.65 -1.81
CA SER A 307 -16.52 -3.87 -0.97
C SER A 307 -15.41 -3.20 -1.80
N PRO A 308 -14.83 -2.07 -1.33
CA PRO A 308 -13.73 -1.43 -2.02
C PRO A 308 -12.55 -2.36 -2.25
N THR A 309 -12.04 -2.37 -3.47
CA THR A 309 -10.76 -3.01 -3.76
C THR A 309 -9.64 -2.21 -3.12
N THR A 310 -8.56 -2.88 -2.74
CA THR A 310 -7.31 -2.19 -2.50
C THR A 310 -6.65 -1.86 -3.84
N TRP A 311 -5.67 -0.96 -3.86
CA TRP A 311 -4.83 -0.81 -5.04
C TRP A 311 -4.19 -2.16 -5.42
N SER A 312 -4.69 -2.79 -6.48
CA SER A 312 -4.36 -4.16 -6.86
C SER A 312 -3.62 -4.28 -8.19
N LYS A 313 -3.68 -3.25 -9.05
CA LYS A 313 -3.02 -3.25 -10.35
C LYS A 313 -1.53 -2.93 -10.26
N HIS A 314 -0.76 -3.36 -11.25
CA HIS A 314 0.63 -2.92 -11.49
C HIS A 314 0.63 -1.62 -12.31
N ALA A 315 -0.14 -0.65 -11.86
CA ALA A 315 -0.36 0.63 -12.53
C ALA A 315 -0.94 1.63 -11.53
N TYR A 316 -0.74 2.92 -11.75
CA TYR A 316 -1.41 4.00 -11.02
C TYR A 316 -2.79 4.30 -11.65
N TRP A 317 -3.58 3.26 -11.82
CA TRP A 317 -4.87 3.36 -12.48
C TRP A 317 -5.93 3.99 -11.57
N ILE A 318 -6.39 5.18 -11.94
CA ILE A 318 -7.44 5.90 -11.23
C ILE A 318 -8.75 5.72 -11.99
N PRO A 319 -9.78 5.09 -11.40
CA PRO A 319 -11.11 4.97 -11.99
C PRO A 319 -11.84 6.31 -11.98
N ASN A 320 -12.80 6.49 -12.89
CA ASN A 320 -13.61 7.69 -12.90
C ASN A 320 -14.55 7.78 -11.68
N GLN A 321 -15.02 6.64 -11.15
CA GLN A 321 -15.68 6.54 -9.85
C GLN A 321 -14.81 5.70 -8.92
N PHE A 322 -14.45 6.25 -7.77
CA PHE A 322 -13.52 5.67 -6.81
C PHE A 322 -14.07 5.75 -5.38
N CYS A 323 -13.39 5.09 -4.45
CA CYS A 323 -13.76 5.07 -3.04
C CYS A 323 -12.79 5.89 -2.19
N GLU A 324 -13.32 6.77 -1.35
CA GLU A 324 -12.63 7.28 -0.19
C GLU A 324 -12.87 6.31 0.97
N VAL A 325 -11.95 5.40 1.20
CA VAL A 325 -12.05 4.39 2.25
C VAL A 325 -11.75 5.03 3.61
N SER A 326 -12.57 4.74 4.62
CA SER A 326 -12.33 5.18 6.00
C SER A 326 -11.02 4.59 6.55
N ILE A 327 -10.24 5.43 7.24
CA ILE A 327 -8.91 5.04 7.73
C ILE A 327 -9.00 4.03 8.88
N ILE A 328 -10.01 4.11 9.75
CA ILE A 328 -10.14 3.21 10.91
C ILE A 328 -10.25 1.74 10.51
N PRO A 329 -11.19 1.32 9.63
CA PRO A 329 -11.25 -0.07 9.19
C PRO A 329 -9.98 -0.55 8.47
N ALA A 330 -9.33 0.32 7.70
CA ALA A 330 -8.06 0.01 7.05
C ALA A 330 -6.94 -0.21 8.07
N PHE A 331 -6.88 0.65 9.11
CA PHE A 331 -5.93 0.54 10.21
C PHE A 331 -6.15 -0.76 11.00
N ASP A 332 -7.37 -1.05 11.44
CA ASP A 332 -7.72 -2.25 12.19
C ASP A 332 -7.34 -3.52 11.40
N LYS A 333 -7.64 -3.56 10.10
CA LYS A 333 -7.25 -4.66 9.20
C LYS A 333 -5.74 -4.82 9.09
N SER A 334 -4.98 -3.73 9.04
CA SER A 334 -3.52 -3.77 8.97
C SER A 334 -2.91 -4.21 10.28
N VAL A 335 -3.39 -3.71 11.42
CA VAL A 335 -3.00 -4.16 12.76
C VAL A 335 -3.21 -5.66 12.92
N ALA A 336 -4.39 -6.17 12.56
CA ALA A 336 -4.69 -7.59 12.64
C ALA A 336 -3.71 -8.45 11.83
N LYS A 337 -3.28 -8.00 10.65
CA LYS A 337 -2.28 -8.71 9.83
C LYS A 337 -0.91 -8.75 10.48
N VAL A 338 -0.45 -7.63 11.04
CA VAL A 338 0.87 -7.56 11.69
C VAL A 338 0.88 -8.40 12.96
N LEU A 339 -0.16 -8.33 13.80
CA LEU A 339 -0.27 -9.17 14.98
C LEU A 339 -0.37 -10.67 14.63
N ALA A 340 -1.10 -11.03 13.57
CA ALA A 340 -1.16 -12.40 13.09
C ALA A 340 0.20 -12.89 12.58
N SER A 341 0.99 -12.03 11.94
CA SER A 341 2.35 -12.34 11.50
C SER A 341 3.26 -12.64 12.69
N ILE A 342 3.25 -11.77 13.71
CA ILE A 342 4.07 -11.95 14.91
C ILE A 342 3.69 -13.25 15.63
N LYS A 343 2.38 -13.50 15.84
CA LYS A 343 1.89 -14.74 16.48
C LYS A 343 2.31 -15.98 15.69
N TYR A 344 2.22 -15.92 14.36
CA TYR A 344 2.66 -17.00 13.49
C TYR A 344 4.17 -17.25 13.62
N ASN A 345 4.98 -16.20 13.55
CA ASN A 345 6.44 -16.27 13.68
C ASN A 345 6.87 -16.80 15.04
N ASN A 346 6.22 -16.37 16.11
CA ASN A 346 6.51 -16.85 17.47
C ASN A 346 6.25 -18.36 17.62
N GLY A 347 5.31 -18.91 16.83
CA GLY A 347 5.01 -20.36 16.82
C GLY A 347 5.98 -21.21 16.02
N ILE A 348 6.90 -20.61 15.24
CA ILE A 348 7.92 -21.33 14.45
C ILE A 348 9.25 -21.31 15.20
N ASN A 349 9.99 -22.41 15.15
CA ASN A 349 11.29 -22.50 15.80
C ASN A 349 12.40 -21.93 14.89
N TYR A 350 12.61 -20.63 14.94
CA TYR A 350 13.75 -19.92 14.35
C TYR A 350 14.04 -18.65 15.12
N ILE A 351 15.26 -18.16 15.04
CA ILE A 351 15.68 -16.89 15.67
C ILE A 351 16.33 -16.03 14.59
N PRO A 352 15.67 -14.95 14.14
CA PRO A 352 16.29 -14.04 13.18
C PRO A 352 17.29 -13.13 13.89
N VAL A 353 18.57 -13.26 13.56
CA VAL A 353 19.64 -12.37 14.02
C VAL A 353 20.12 -11.57 12.82
N ARG A 354 19.68 -10.30 12.75
CA ARG A 354 20.05 -9.39 11.66
C ARG A 354 21.40 -8.75 11.91
N THR A 355 22.12 -8.52 10.83
CA THR A 355 23.38 -7.76 10.83
C THR A 355 23.46 -6.82 9.63
N ASN A 356 24.37 -5.84 9.70
CA ASN A 356 24.80 -5.01 8.57
C ASN A 356 26.22 -5.38 8.13
N SER A 357 26.80 -6.47 8.66
CA SER A 357 28.17 -6.90 8.40
C SER A 357 28.21 -8.28 7.77
N ILE A 358 28.75 -8.38 6.57
CA ILE A 358 28.95 -9.68 5.92
C ILE A 358 29.84 -10.60 6.77
N LYS A 359 30.82 -10.05 7.49
CA LYS A 359 31.69 -10.81 8.39
C LYS A 359 30.90 -11.51 9.48
N ASP A 360 29.90 -10.86 10.11
CA ASP A 360 29.08 -11.47 11.14
C ASP A 360 28.26 -12.64 10.60
N LEU A 361 27.75 -12.52 9.37
CA LEU A 361 27.02 -13.59 8.72
C LEU A 361 27.95 -14.76 8.37
N LEU A 362 29.14 -14.51 7.81
CA LEU A 362 30.10 -15.55 7.46
C LEU A 362 30.63 -16.29 8.70
N GLU A 363 30.86 -15.58 9.80
CA GLU A 363 31.31 -16.16 11.08
C GLU A 363 30.16 -16.74 11.93
N ASN A 364 28.96 -16.86 11.36
CA ASN A 364 27.76 -17.42 12.02
C ASN A 364 27.34 -16.69 13.32
N ARG A 365 27.61 -15.39 13.41
CA ARG A 365 27.12 -14.52 14.48
C ARG A 365 25.72 -13.95 14.17
N ALA A 366 25.35 -13.97 12.91
CA ALA A 366 24.05 -13.56 12.42
C ALA A 366 23.58 -14.49 11.29
N ASN A 367 22.28 -14.48 10.99
CA ASN A 367 21.71 -15.32 9.94
C ASN A 367 20.92 -14.54 8.88
N VAL A 368 20.78 -13.22 9.02
CA VAL A 368 20.09 -12.37 8.05
C VAL A 368 20.89 -11.11 7.75
N LEU A 369 21.25 -10.92 6.49
CA LEU A 369 21.88 -9.70 5.97
C LEU A 369 21.04 -9.17 4.81
N LEU A 370 20.65 -7.89 4.87
CA LEU A 370 19.84 -7.24 3.85
C LEU A 370 20.57 -6.02 3.32
N TYR A 371 20.87 -6.00 2.03
CA TYR A 371 21.41 -4.86 1.32
C TYR A 371 20.30 -4.10 0.59
N ASN A 372 20.22 -2.80 0.84
CA ASN A 372 19.47 -1.90 -0.02
C ASN A 372 20.42 -1.32 -1.09
N ALA A 373 20.81 -2.18 -2.01
CA ALA A 373 21.76 -1.89 -3.07
C ALA A 373 21.64 -2.95 -4.18
N PRO A 374 22.10 -2.67 -5.40
CA PRO A 374 22.28 -3.70 -6.41
C PRO A 374 23.40 -4.65 -5.98
N ILE A 375 23.32 -5.93 -6.37
CA ILE A 375 24.29 -6.96 -5.94
C ILE A 375 25.73 -6.59 -6.27
N GLY A 376 26.00 -5.94 -7.38
CA GLY A 376 27.35 -5.51 -7.76
C GLY A 376 27.96 -4.41 -6.88
N HIS A 377 27.18 -3.84 -5.95
CA HIS A 377 27.62 -2.82 -5.01
C HIS A 377 27.60 -3.32 -3.55
N THR A 378 27.69 -4.62 -3.35
CA THR A 378 27.77 -5.26 -2.03
C THR A 378 29.18 -5.75 -1.75
N ASP A 379 29.49 -6.01 -0.49
CA ASP A 379 30.77 -6.55 -0.03
C ASP A 379 30.75 -8.08 0.14
N VAL A 380 29.83 -8.77 -0.54
CA VAL A 380 29.73 -10.24 -0.54
C VAL A 380 30.98 -10.82 -1.25
N PRO A 381 31.84 -11.58 -0.56
CA PRO A 381 33.06 -12.10 -1.18
C PRO A 381 32.76 -13.18 -2.23
N GLU A 382 33.66 -13.32 -3.19
CA GLU A 382 33.58 -14.40 -4.15
C GLU A 382 33.61 -15.76 -3.46
N SER A 383 32.85 -16.72 -3.98
CA SER A 383 32.77 -18.10 -3.48
C SER A 383 32.35 -18.23 -1.99
N SER A 384 31.64 -17.23 -1.45
CA SER A 384 31.21 -17.20 -0.05
C SER A 384 29.77 -17.67 0.19
N VAL A 385 29.01 -17.99 -0.86
CA VAL A 385 27.61 -18.47 -0.77
C VAL A 385 27.51 -19.90 -1.29
N ASP A 386 26.64 -20.70 -0.67
CA ASP A 386 26.42 -22.09 -1.03
C ASP A 386 25.37 -22.25 -2.15
N ALA A 387 24.37 -21.35 -2.18
CA ALA A 387 23.35 -21.33 -3.22
C ALA A 387 22.86 -19.92 -3.55
N ILE A 388 22.44 -19.73 -4.81
CA ILE A 388 21.70 -18.56 -5.27
C ILE A 388 20.30 -19.02 -5.64
N ILE A 389 19.29 -18.50 -4.92
CA ILE A 389 17.87 -18.81 -5.16
C ILE A 389 17.13 -17.47 -5.31
N THR A 390 16.67 -17.17 -6.52
CA THR A 390 16.12 -15.86 -6.85
C THR A 390 15.03 -15.94 -7.91
N ASP A 391 14.21 -14.91 -7.97
CA ASP A 391 13.23 -14.63 -9.03
C ASP A 391 13.49 -13.21 -9.56
N PRO A 392 14.37 -13.04 -10.56
CA PRO A 392 14.76 -11.72 -11.06
C PRO A 392 13.60 -11.03 -11.79
N PRO A 393 13.63 -9.70 -11.97
CA PRO A 393 12.63 -9.00 -12.77
C PRO A 393 12.66 -9.45 -14.24
N TYR A 394 11.47 -9.48 -14.87
CA TYR A 394 11.29 -9.91 -16.26
C TYR A 394 10.94 -8.73 -17.16
N GLY A 395 11.93 -8.18 -17.85
CA GLY A 395 11.76 -7.09 -18.82
C GLY A 395 11.03 -5.87 -18.22
N SER A 396 10.11 -5.28 -18.97
CA SER A 396 9.34 -4.09 -18.59
C SER A 396 7.96 -4.37 -17.98
N ASN A 397 7.67 -5.62 -17.58
CA ASN A 397 6.32 -6.00 -17.16
C ASN A 397 5.84 -5.29 -15.87
N VAL A 398 6.73 -4.93 -14.98
CA VAL A 398 6.42 -4.24 -13.71
C VAL A 398 7.53 -3.24 -13.40
N GLN A 399 7.22 -1.96 -13.41
CA GLN A 399 8.12 -0.88 -12.99
C GLN A 399 8.11 -0.82 -11.45
N TYR A 400 8.93 -1.66 -10.83
CA TYR A 400 8.91 -1.85 -9.36
C TYR A 400 9.24 -0.57 -8.60
N LEU A 401 10.26 0.18 -9.04
CA LEU A 401 10.67 1.41 -8.37
C LEU A 401 9.64 2.52 -8.54
N GLU A 402 9.15 2.78 -9.76
CA GLU A 402 8.10 3.77 -9.99
C GLU A 402 6.87 3.49 -9.13
N LEU A 403 6.38 2.24 -9.11
CA LEU A 403 5.22 1.85 -8.33
C LEU A 403 5.46 1.93 -6.82
N SER A 404 6.66 1.62 -6.34
CA SER A 404 6.98 1.70 -4.92
C SER A 404 7.23 3.12 -4.44
N HIS A 405 7.53 4.06 -5.33
CA HIS A 405 7.64 5.48 -5.01
C HIS A 405 6.33 6.10 -4.48
N PHE A 406 5.18 5.44 -4.67
CA PHE A 406 3.94 5.78 -3.98
C PHE A 406 4.13 5.90 -2.45
N TRP A 407 5.03 5.11 -1.88
CA TRP A 407 5.35 5.14 -0.45
C TRP A 407 6.47 6.12 -0.08
N TYR A 408 7.19 6.69 -1.06
CA TYR A 408 8.33 7.57 -0.84
C TYR A 408 8.01 8.77 0.07
N PRO A 409 6.95 9.58 -0.17
CA PRO A 409 6.67 10.76 0.67
C PRO A 409 6.38 10.43 2.14
N TRP A 410 6.04 9.17 2.38
CA TRP A 410 5.68 8.65 3.70
C TRP A 410 6.85 8.00 4.45
N ASN A 411 7.92 7.63 3.74
CA ASN A 411 9.06 6.88 4.24
C ASN A 411 10.38 7.39 3.64
N GLN A 412 10.54 8.70 3.52
CA GLN A 412 11.72 9.32 2.86
C GLN A 412 13.05 8.83 3.45
N ASP A 413 13.10 8.60 4.77
CA ASP A 413 14.26 8.05 5.47
C ASP A 413 14.75 6.69 4.94
N LEU A 414 13.88 5.92 4.28
CA LEU A 414 14.28 4.66 3.65
C LEU A 414 15.00 4.86 2.31
N TYR A 415 14.77 6.00 1.64
CA TYR A 415 15.18 6.23 0.25
C TYR A 415 16.44 7.12 0.11
N GLU A 416 17.03 7.57 1.20
CA GLU A 416 18.09 8.58 1.18
C GLU A 416 19.46 8.12 0.61
N ARG A 417 19.63 6.84 0.27
CA ARG A 417 20.98 6.28 0.07
C ARG A 417 21.44 6.10 -1.38
N TYR A 418 20.56 6.09 -2.40
CA TYR A 418 20.99 5.75 -3.78
C TYR A 418 20.21 6.49 -4.87
N PRO A 419 20.87 6.88 -5.98
CA PRO A 419 20.20 7.21 -7.25
C PRO A 419 19.66 5.91 -7.87
N ILE A 420 18.51 5.48 -7.37
CA ILE A 420 18.03 4.11 -7.54
C ILE A 420 17.54 3.78 -8.96
N PHE A 421 17.06 4.77 -9.72
CA PHE A 421 16.46 4.51 -11.05
C PHE A 421 17.49 4.16 -12.12
N GLU A 422 18.68 4.75 -12.07
CA GLU A 422 19.76 4.49 -13.04
C GLU A 422 20.34 3.06 -12.94
N LEU A 423 20.10 2.40 -11.81
CA LEU A 423 20.62 1.06 -11.50
C LEU A 423 19.54 -0.03 -11.57
N GLU A 424 18.31 0.33 -11.94
CA GLU A 424 17.20 -0.62 -12.00
C GLU A 424 17.40 -1.64 -13.14
N ALA A 425 17.26 -2.93 -12.82
CA ALA A 425 17.40 -4.02 -13.79
C ALA A 425 16.13 -4.25 -14.64
N VAL A 426 15.17 -3.32 -14.58
CA VAL A 426 13.94 -3.35 -15.38
C VAL A 426 14.15 -2.49 -16.64
N ALA A 427 13.75 -2.99 -17.80
CA ALA A 427 13.77 -2.18 -19.00
C ALA A 427 12.69 -1.10 -18.91
N ASN A 428 13.10 0.16 -18.85
CA ASN A 428 12.23 1.32 -18.99
C ASN A 428 12.19 1.73 -20.47
N SER A 429 11.03 2.14 -20.97
CA SER A 429 10.81 2.50 -22.39
C SER A 429 11.41 3.86 -22.74
#